data_eee7f4e8c34278ede533488a1e17f0fe
#
_entry.id   eee7f4e8c34278ede533488a1e17f0fe
#
_cell.length_a   1.000
_cell.length_b   1.000
_cell.length_c   1.000
_cell.angle_alpha   90.00
_cell.angle_beta   90.00
_cell.angle_gamma   90.00
#
_symmetry.space_group_name_H-M   'P 1'
#
loop_
_entity.id
_entity.type
_entity.pdbx_description
1 polymer ?
#
loop_
_entity_poly.entity_id
_entity_poly.type
_entity_poly.pdbx_seq_one_letter_code
_entity_poly.pdbx_strand_id
1 'polypeptide(L)'
;MSDYGHMSAALDFLNLQGDMLVTQVVERQCAAAPRSPWSTNPKARLRCVEDNRFHLHYLAASVQAGNPQIFSDYCGWVKVVLGKRGIDAFHLKENLEHWKAALLAAAPETAADVII
;
A
#
# COMPACT_ATOMS: atom_id res chain seq x y z
N MET A 1 -24.33 6.30 -13.34
CA MET A 1 -22.93 6.57 -13.45
C MET A 1 -22.10 5.65 -12.62
N SER A 2 -21.63 4.62 -13.30
CA SER A 2 -20.90 3.52 -12.68
C SER A 2 -19.61 3.97 -12.00
N ASP A 3 -18.91 4.99 -12.54
CA ASP A 3 -17.61 5.42 -12.01
C ASP A 3 -17.71 6.01 -10.61
N TYR A 4 -18.73 6.79 -10.32
CA TYR A 4 -18.95 7.33 -8.99
C TYR A 4 -19.24 6.25 -7.97
N GLY A 5 -20.06 5.26 -8.34
CA GLY A 5 -20.36 4.13 -7.47
C GLY A 5 -19.11 3.28 -7.19
N HIS A 6 -18.29 3.05 -8.21
CA HIS A 6 -17.04 2.29 -8.08
C HIS A 6 -16.01 3.03 -7.23
N MET A 7 -15.87 4.35 -7.41
CA MET A 7 -14.95 5.16 -6.61
C MET A 7 -15.38 5.22 -5.15
N SER A 8 -16.68 5.40 -4.89
CA SER A 8 -17.22 5.39 -3.54
C SER A 8 -17.01 4.06 -2.84
N ALA A 9 -17.27 2.95 -3.53
CA ALA A 9 -17.05 1.61 -2.99
C ALA A 9 -15.57 1.35 -2.71
N ALA A 10 -14.68 1.80 -3.59
CA ALA A 10 -13.24 1.67 -3.41
C ALA A 10 -12.76 2.45 -2.19
N LEU A 11 -13.20 3.70 -2.05
CA LEU A 11 -12.81 4.55 -0.92
C LEU A 11 -13.34 3.99 0.40
N ASP A 12 -14.61 3.56 0.44
CA ASP A 12 -15.21 2.93 1.62
C ASP A 12 -14.43 1.68 2.01
N PHE A 13 -14.08 0.83 1.05
CA PHE A 13 -13.28 -0.36 1.29
C PHE A 13 -11.94 0.00 1.92
N LEU A 14 -11.21 0.96 1.36
CA LEU A 14 -9.90 1.37 1.89
C LEU A 14 -10.02 1.96 3.30
N ASN A 15 -11.06 2.75 3.56
CA ASN A 15 -11.27 3.36 4.87
C ASN A 15 -11.68 2.34 5.93
N LEU A 16 -12.54 1.39 5.57
CA LEU A 16 -13.04 0.38 6.53
C LEU A 16 -12.07 -0.76 6.77
N GLN A 17 -11.34 -1.16 5.75
CA GLN A 17 -10.45 -2.33 5.79
C GLN A 17 -8.96 -1.96 5.80
N GLY A 18 -8.65 -0.67 5.96
CA GLY A 18 -7.27 -0.18 5.85
C GLY A 18 -6.31 -0.85 6.81
N ASP A 19 -6.67 -0.97 8.10
CA ASP A 19 -5.79 -1.58 9.10
C ASP A 19 -5.55 -3.06 8.81
N MET A 20 -6.58 -3.77 8.35
CA MET A 20 -6.45 -5.17 7.93
C MET A 20 -5.50 -5.30 6.74
N LEU A 21 -5.64 -4.41 5.75
CA LEU A 21 -4.78 -4.41 4.56
C LEU A 21 -3.32 -4.15 4.93
N VAL A 22 -3.06 -3.16 5.77
CA VAL A 22 -1.69 -2.87 6.25
C VAL A 22 -1.10 -4.10 6.93
N THR A 23 -1.85 -4.73 7.83
CA THR A 23 -1.40 -5.94 8.53
C THR A 23 -1.07 -7.06 7.54
N GLN A 24 -1.95 -7.31 6.57
CA GLN A 24 -1.73 -8.35 5.57
C GLN A 24 -0.51 -8.08 4.70
N VAL A 25 -0.30 -6.83 4.29
CA VAL A 25 0.87 -6.46 3.49
C VAL A 25 2.16 -6.67 4.28
N VAL A 26 2.20 -6.23 5.54
CA VAL A 26 3.37 -6.41 6.41
C VAL A 26 3.64 -7.90 6.63
N GLU A 27 2.62 -8.72 6.86
CA GLU A 27 2.78 -10.16 7.01
C GLU A 27 3.35 -10.80 5.75
N ARG A 28 2.89 -10.38 4.56
CA ARG A 28 3.42 -10.85 3.27
C ARG A 28 4.89 -10.47 3.10
N GLN A 29 5.25 -9.24 3.46
CA GLN A 29 6.63 -8.77 3.41
C GLN A 29 7.53 -9.59 4.34
N CYS A 30 7.07 -9.85 5.56
CA CYS A 30 7.83 -10.64 6.52
C CYS A 30 7.99 -12.10 6.05
N ALA A 31 6.94 -12.70 5.51
CA ALA A 31 6.99 -14.08 5.01
C ALA A 31 7.92 -14.21 3.80
N ALA A 32 7.96 -13.20 2.93
CA ALA A 32 8.82 -13.21 1.75
C ALA A 32 10.29 -12.95 2.08
N ALA A 33 10.57 -12.32 3.23
CA ALA A 33 11.93 -11.95 3.63
C ALA A 33 12.14 -12.18 5.13
N PRO A 34 12.15 -13.46 5.58
CA PRO A 34 12.17 -13.77 7.01
C PRO A 34 13.44 -13.35 7.75
N ARG A 35 14.52 -13.08 7.01
CA ARG A 35 15.78 -12.61 7.59
C ARG A 35 15.96 -11.10 7.55
N SER A 36 15.02 -10.36 6.98
CA SER A 36 15.08 -8.91 6.88
C SER A 36 14.87 -8.24 8.23
N PRO A 37 15.38 -7.00 8.42
CA PRO A 37 15.17 -6.26 9.66
C PRO A 37 13.71 -6.13 10.07
N TRP A 38 12.80 -5.91 9.11
CA TRP A 38 11.36 -5.79 9.38
C TRP A 38 10.74 -7.10 9.87
N SER A 39 11.39 -8.25 9.64
CA SER A 39 10.93 -9.54 10.14
C SER A 39 11.54 -9.90 11.51
N THR A 40 12.73 -9.39 11.81
CA THR A 40 13.52 -9.82 12.97
C THR A 40 13.67 -8.76 14.05
N ASN A 41 13.48 -7.47 13.71
CA ASN A 41 13.68 -6.36 14.64
C ASN A 41 12.35 -5.64 14.88
N PRO A 42 11.84 -5.58 16.14
CA PRO A 42 10.55 -4.95 16.43
C PRO A 42 10.45 -3.47 16.01
N LYS A 43 11.54 -2.71 16.14
CA LYS A 43 11.55 -1.28 15.73
C LYS A 43 11.44 -1.14 14.22
N ALA A 44 12.16 -1.97 13.47
CA ALA A 44 12.11 -1.96 12.02
C ALA A 44 10.73 -2.43 11.53
N ARG A 45 10.11 -3.40 12.22
CA ARG A 45 8.76 -3.85 11.90
C ARG A 45 7.73 -2.74 12.13
N LEU A 46 7.84 -2.01 13.23
CA LEU A 46 6.95 -0.88 13.52
C LEU A 46 7.07 0.18 12.43
N ARG A 47 8.28 0.51 12.00
CA ARG A 47 8.53 1.45 10.90
C ARG A 47 7.91 0.95 9.60
N CYS A 48 8.00 -0.35 9.32
CA CYS A 48 7.38 -0.97 8.16
C CYS A 48 5.86 -0.77 8.18
N VAL A 49 5.22 -0.97 9.33
CA VAL A 49 3.78 -0.73 9.51
C VAL A 49 3.44 0.74 9.25
N GLU A 50 4.21 1.66 9.80
CA GLU A 50 4.00 3.10 9.61
C GLU A 50 4.14 3.50 8.14
N ASP A 51 5.17 3.00 7.46
CA ASP A 51 5.39 3.28 6.04
C ASP A 51 4.21 2.77 5.19
N ASN A 52 3.70 1.59 5.51
CA ASN A 52 2.54 1.02 4.81
C ASN A 52 1.25 1.79 5.09
N ARG A 53 1.10 2.38 6.27
CA ARG A 53 -0.02 3.28 6.56
C ARG A 53 0.04 4.54 5.72
N PHE A 54 1.22 5.08 5.48
CA PHE A 54 1.40 6.21 4.55
C PHE A 54 1.04 5.81 3.13
N HIS A 55 1.44 4.63 2.67
CA HIS A 55 1.06 4.13 1.34
C HIS A 55 -0.47 4.07 1.20
N LEU A 56 -1.15 3.53 2.20
CA LEU A 56 -2.61 3.47 2.22
C LEU A 56 -3.24 4.87 2.16
N HIS A 57 -2.71 5.80 2.95
CA HIS A 57 -3.23 7.17 2.99
C HIS A 57 -3.18 7.84 1.60
N TYR A 58 -2.06 7.74 0.90
CA TYR A 58 -1.91 8.34 -0.42
C TYR A 58 -2.68 7.58 -1.50
N LEU A 59 -2.81 6.27 -1.35
CA LEU A 59 -3.67 5.47 -2.23
C LEU A 59 -5.14 5.92 -2.10
N ALA A 60 -5.63 6.07 -0.88
CA ALA A 60 -6.99 6.55 -0.63
C ALA A 60 -7.20 7.97 -1.15
N ALA A 61 -6.23 8.86 -0.98
CA ALA A 61 -6.29 10.23 -1.50
C ALA A 61 -6.37 10.23 -3.03
N SER A 62 -5.62 9.36 -3.68
CA SER A 62 -5.62 9.20 -5.13
C SER A 62 -6.99 8.72 -5.63
N VAL A 63 -7.58 7.75 -4.96
CA VAL A 63 -8.93 7.24 -5.30
C VAL A 63 -9.98 8.33 -5.08
N GLN A 64 -9.92 9.04 -3.96
CA GLN A 64 -10.87 10.11 -3.63
C GLN A 64 -10.85 11.23 -4.67
N ALA A 65 -9.66 11.61 -5.14
CA ALA A 65 -9.50 12.65 -6.15
C ALA A 65 -9.75 12.16 -7.58
N GLY A 66 -9.86 10.85 -7.79
CA GLY A 66 -9.94 10.26 -9.12
C GLY A 66 -8.70 10.53 -9.96
N ASN A 67 -7.54 10.65 -9.31
CA ASN A 67 -6.29 11.02 -9.97
C ASN A 67 -5.14 10.10 -9.55
N PRO A 68 -4.79 9.09 -10.38
CA PRO A 68 -3.71 8.17 -10.05
C PRO A 68 -2.33 8.82 -9.98
N GLN A 69 -2.17 10.02 -10.53
CA GLN A 69 -0.90 10.75 -10.47
C GLN A 69 -0.49 11.09 -9.04
N ILE A 70 -1.46 11.29 -8.14
CA ILE A 70 -1.19 11.56 -6.72
C ILE A 70 -0.37 10.42 -6.12
N PHE A 71 -0.77 9.17 -6.35
CA PHE A 71 -0.05 8.02 -5.84
C PHE A 71 1.30 7.82 -6.54
N SER A 72 1.35 8.04 -7.85
CA SER A 72 2.60 7.95 -8.61
C SER A 72 3.64 8.97 -8.12
N ASP A 73 3.23 10.20 -7.88
CA ASP A 73 4.12 11.25 -7.36
C ASP A 73 4.61 10.90 -5.95
N TYR A 74 3.71 10.39 -5.12
CA TYR A 74 4.06 9.90 -3.79
C TYR A 74 5.12 8.80 -3.87
N CYS A 75 4.94 7.82 -4.75
CA CYS A 75 5.91 6.72 -4.93
C CYS A 75 7.29 7.24 -5.35
N GLY A 76 7.34 8.24 -6.23
CA GLY A 76 8.59 8.88 -6.62
C GLY A 76 9.30 9.52 -5.44
N TRP A 77 8.56 10.21 -4.57
CA TRP A 77 9.11 10.81 -3.35
C TRP A 77 9.58 9.74 -2.37
N VAL A 78 8.79 8.70 -2.14
CA VAL A 78 9.16 7.59 -1.24
C VAL A 78 10.44 6.92 -1.70
N LYS A 79 10.61 6.71 -3.00
CA LYS A 79 11.82 6.13 -3.57
C LYS A 79 13.06 6.93 -3.17
N VAL A 80 12.98 8.25 -3.21
CA VAL A 80 14.08 9.13 -2.79
C VAL A 80 14.34 9.01 -1.30
N VAL A 81 13.29 9.05 -0.48
CA VAL A 81 13.41 8.96 0.99
C VAL A 81 14.02 7.62 1.40
N LEU A 82 13.56 6.50 0.83
CA LEU A 82 14.11 5.19 1.12
C LEU A 82 15.56 5.07 0.68
N GLY A 83 15.91 5.64 -0.48
CA GLY A 83 17.29 5.69 -0.95
C GLY A 83 18.23 6.38 0.03
N LYS A 84 17.77 7.45 0.68
CA LYS A 84 18.52 8.15 1.71
C LYS A 84 18.72 7.31 2.98
N ARG A 85 17.85 6.34 3.23
CA ARG A 85 17.99 5.37 4.33
C ARG A 85 18.79 4.14 3.92
N GLY A 86 19.32 4.09 2.70
CA GLY A 86 20.05 2.95 2.18
C GLY A 86 19.17 1.79 1.72
N ILE A 87 17.90 2.05 1.47
CA ILE A 87 16.95 1.04 1.01
C ILE A 87 16.81 1.14 -0.51
N ASP A 88 17.08 0.02 -1.20
CA ASP A 88 17.00 -0.06 -2.66
C ASP A 88 15.56 0.09 -3.15
N ALA A 89 15.40 0.74 -4.30
CA ALA A 89 14.10 0.91 -4.96
C ALA A 89 13.39 -0.42 -5.25
N PHE A 90 14.13 -1.50 -5.39
CA PHE A 90 13.60 -2.84 -5.54
C PHE A 90 12.68 -3.24 -4.39
N HIS A 91 13.00 -2.84 -3.17
CA HIS A 91 12.16 -3.14 -2.00
C HIS A 91 10.81 -2.41 -2.05
N LEU A 92 10.79 -1.19 -2.58
CA LEU A 92 9.53 -0.48 -2.80
C LEU A 92 8.67 -1.20 -3.85
N LYS A 93 9.27 -1.65 -4.94
CA LYS A 93 8.57 -2.41 -5.98
C LYS A 93 7.95 -3.68 -5.42
N GLU A 94 8.71 -4.45 -4.64
CA GLU A 94 8.19 -5.64 -3.96
C GLU A 94 7.04 -5.32 -3.02
N ASN A 95 7.18 -4.26 -2.23
CA ASN A 95 6.15 -3.80 -1.32
C ASN A 95 4.84 -3.49 -2.06
N LEU A 96 4.92 -2.78 -3.17
CA LEU A 96 3.74 -2.44 -3.98
C LEU A 96 3.11 -3.68 -4.62
N GLU A 97 3.90 -4.68 -4.96
CA GLU A 97 3.37 -5.96 -5.43
C GLU A 97 2.62 -6.71 -4.33
N HIS A 98 3.08 -6.63 -3.09
CA HIS A 98 2.35 -7.18 -1.95
C HIS A 98 1.03 -6.44 -1.72
N TRP A 99 1.01 -5.12 -1.89
CA TRP A 99 -0.21 -4.32 -1.85
C TRP A 99 -1.20 -4.77 -2.92
N LYS A 100 -0.72 -4.94 -4.14
CA LYS A 100 -1.55 -5.40 -5.24
C LYS A 100 -2.16 -6.77 -4.94
N ALA A 101 -1.35 -7.71 -4.45
CA ALA A 101 -1.82 -9.05 -4.10
C ALA A 101 -2.88 -9.02 -2.99
N ALA A 102 -2.66 -8.22 -1.94
CA ALA A 102 -3.61 -8.09 -0.83
C ALA A 102 -4.92 -7.46 -1.31
N LEU A 103 -4.87 -6.45 -2.16
CA LEU A 103 -6.05 -5.80 -2.72
C LEU A 103 -6.84 -6.75 -3.62
N LEU A 104 -6.17 -7.51 -4.48
CA LEU A 104 -6.82 -8.49 -5.34
C LEU A 104 -7.53 -9.58 -4.54
N ALA A 105 -6.95 -9.99 -3.41
CA ALA A 105 -7.51 -11.03 -2.57
C ALA A 105 -8.72 -10.57 -1.75
N ALA A 106 -8.77 -9.30 -1.35
CA ALA A 106 -9.72 -8.80 -0.37
C ALA A 106 -10.74 -7.79 -0.92
N ALA A 107 -10.40 -7.03 -1.96
CA ALA A 107 -11.27 -5.97 -2.48
C ALA A 107 -12.49 -6.55 -3.22
N PRO A 108 -13.68 -5.95 -3.04
CA PRO A 108 -14.80 -6.24 -3.90
C PRO A 108 -14.44 -5.94 -5.36
N GLU A 109 -15.04 -6.68 -6.30
CA GLU A 109 -14.76 -6.53 -7.72
C GLU A 109 -14.86 -5.07 -8.19
N THR A 110 -15.92 -4.37 -7.77
CA THR A 110 -16.15 -2.97 -8.13
C THR A 110 -15.07 -2.03 -7.57
N ALA A 111 -14.53 -2.32 -6.41
CA ALA A 111 -13.45 -1.54 -5.82
C ALA A 111 -12.11 -1.87 -6.46
N ALA A 112 -11.86 -3.14 -6.77
CA ALA A 112 -10.62 -3.58 -7.39
C ALA A 112 -10.38 -2.90 -8.74
N ASP A 113 -11.42 -2.73 -9.54
CA ASP A 113 -11.35 -2.07 -10.85
C ASP A 113 -10.83 -0.62 -10.76
N VAL A 114 -11.07 0.05 -9.65
CA VAL A 114 -10.64 1.43 -9.42
C VAL A 114 -9.23 1.49 -8.82
N ILE A 115 -8.93 0.60 -7.86
CA ILE A 115 -7.70 0.63 -7.07
C ILE A 115 -6.52 0.04 -7.84
N ILE A 116 -6.76 -1.03 -8.57
CA ILE A 116 -5.73 -1.79 -9.27
C ILE A 116 -5.64 -1.37 -10.73
#